data_5f73bf942bc52ebe7d33ee320161a739
#
_entry.id   5f73bf942bc52ebe7d33ee320161a739
#
_cell.length_a   1.000
_cell.length_b   1.000
_cell.length_c   1.000
_cell.angle_alpha   90.00
_cell.angle_beta   90.00
_cell.angle_gamma   90.00
#
_symmetry.space_group_name_H-M   'P 1'
#
loop_
_entity.id
_entity.type
_entity.pdbx_description
1 polymer ?
#
loop_
_entity_poly.entity_id
_entity_poly.type
_entity_poly.pdbx_seq_one_letter_code
_entity_poly.pdbx_strand_id
1 'polypeptide(L)'
;MSKVIAAYGGGFKPPTSGHFKVVEKALQDYPEIDEFIIFVGAKVRDGVDQVESTLVWDIYKNYLSNKVKIQPVNSPIGDIIRLAKSNPQDTIYFVIGYREGRQDDLEDVSSRTGNLEEKYSNIKI
;
A
#
# COMPACT_ATOMS: atom_id res chain seq x y z
N MET A 1 8.35 2.33 21.39
CA MET A 1 7.23 1.38 21.29
C MET A 1 7.07 0.93 19.85
N SER A 2 6.73 -0.32 19.63
CA SER A 2 6.51 -0.83 18.29
C SER A 2 5.13 -0.46 17.76
N LYS A 3 5.05 -0.20 16.47
CA LYS A 3 3.81 0.16 15.78
C LYS A 3 3.46 -0.90 14.74
N VAL A 4 2.20 -0.95 14.34
CA VAL A 4 1.75 -1.70 13.18
C VAL A 4 1.47 -0.69 12.07
N ILE A 5 2.26 -0.73 11.01
CA ILE A 5 2.16 0.17 9.87
C ILE A 5 1.73 -0.65 8.66
N ALA A 6 0.61 -0.28 8.06
CA ALA A 6 0.18 -0.87 6.80
C ALA A 6 0.74 -0.04 5.65
N ALA A 7 1.26 -0.71 4.64
CA ALA A 7 1.86 -0.05 3.47
C ALA A 7 1.21 -0.60 2.21
N TYR A 8 0.56 0.27 1.45
CA TYR A 8 -0.12 -0.07 0.21
C TYR A 8 0.54 0.70 -0.93
N GLY A 9 1.24 0.01 -1.79
CA GLY A 9 1.98 0.61 -2.88
C GLY A 9 1.40 0.31 -4.24
N GLY A 10 1.47 1.27 -5.14
CA GLY A 10 1.04 1.09 -6.51
C GLY A 10 1.16 2.34 -7.34
N GLY A 11 0.86 2.22 -8.63
CA GLY A 11 0.83 3.36 -9.54
C GLY A 11 -0.41 4.22 -9.35
N PHE A 12 -1.56 3.56 -9.21
CA PHE A 12 -2.86 4.24 -9.03
C PHE A 12 -3.11 5.33 -10.09
N LYS A 13 -3.16 4.93 -11.35
CA LYS A 13 -3.25 5.88 -12.47
C LYS A 13 -4.57 5.77 -13.24
N PRO A 14 -5.69 6.28 -12.70
CA PRO A 14 -5.87 6.88 -11.37
C PRO A 14 -6.28 5.85 -10.31
N PRO A 15 -6.33 6.25 -9.03
CA PRO A 15 -6.93 5.40 -8.00
C PRO A 15 -8.42 5.19 -8.30
N THR A 16 -8.89 3.97 -8.08
CA THR A 16 -10.29 3.60 -8.37
C THR A 16 -11.05 3.27 -7.10
N SER A 17 -12.36 3.05 -7.22
CA SER A 17 -13.18 2.61 -6.09
C SER A 17 -12.70 1.27 -5.53
N GLY A 18 -12.12 0.41 -6.38
CA GLY A 18 -11.51 -0.84 -5.94
C GLY A 18 -10.34 -0.59 -5.01
N HIS A 19 -9.48 0.36 -5.34
CA HIS A 19 -8.35 0.75 -4.48
C HIS A 19 -8.85 1.31 -3.14
N PHE A 20 -9.87 2.15 -3.17
CA PHE A 20 -10.51 2.70 -1.97
C PHE A 20 -11.02 1.58 -1.05
N LYS A 21 -11.71 0.59 -1.63
CA LYS A 21 -12.26 -0.54 -0.88
C LYS A 21 -11.18 -1.39 -0.23
N VAL A 22 -10.03 -1.54 -0.87
CA VAL A 22 -8.89 -2.27 -0.27
C VAL A 22 -8.46 -1.59 1.02
N VAL A 23 -8.30 -0.28 1.01
CA VAL A 23 -7.90 0.49 2.19
C VAL A 23 -8.97 0.39 3.28
N GLU A 24 -10.23 0.62 2.92
CA GLU A 24 -11.36 0.56 3.85
C GLU A 24 -11.46 -0.81 4.52
N LYS A 25 -11.38 -1.87 3.73
CA LYS A 25 -11.47 -3.25 4.24
C LYS A 25 -10.29 -3.58 5.14
N ALA A 26 -9.08 -3.17 4.77
CA ALA A 26 -7.89 -3.43 5.59
C ALA A 26 -8.02 -2.77 6.96
N LEU A 27 -8.50 -1.54 7.01
CA LEU A 27 -8.70 -0.82 8.26
C LEU A 27 -9.78 -1.44 9.14
N GLN A 28 -10.83 -2.01 8.51
CA GLN A 28 -11.90 -2.71 9.23
C GLN A 28 -11.46 -4.06 9.76
N ASP A 29 -10.75 -4.83 8.94
CA ASP A 29 -10.36 -6.20 9.28
C ASP A 29 -9.16 -6.26 10.23
N TYR A 30 -8.33 -5.21 10.24
CA TYR A 30 -7.10 -5.14 11.03
C TYR A 30 -7.08 -3.87 11.89
N PRO A 31 -7.90 -3.81 12.95
CA PRO A 31 -7.99 -2.60 13.78
C PRO A 31 -6.71 -2.30 14.56
N GLU A 32 -5.77 -3.26 14.63
CA GLU A 32 -4.47 -3.05 15.26
C GLU A 32 -3.55 -2.12 14.46
N ILE A 33 -3.88 -1.80 13.20
CA ILE A 33 -3.09 -0.88 12.39
C ILE A 33 -3.07 0.50 13.05
N ASP A 34 -1.87 0.99 13.33
CA ASP A 34 -1.66 2.32 13.92
C ASP A 34 -1.60 3.40 12.84
N GLU A 35 -1.03 3.04 11.68
CA GLU A 35 -0.76 3.98 10.60
C GLU A 35 -0.89 3.26 9.28
N PHE A 36 -1.58 3.87 8.32
CA PHE A 36 -1.76 3.30 6.98
C PHE A 36 -1.16 4.27 5.96
N ILE A 37 -0.12 3.84 5.27
CA ILE A 37 0.58 4.68 4.30
C ILE A 37 0.32 4.17 2.88
N ILE A 38 -0.17 5.05 2.01
CA ILE A 38 -0.37 4.77 0.59
C ILE A 38 0.81 5.36 -0.17
N PHE A 39 1.61 4.50 -0.79
CA PHE A 39 2.78 4.90 -1.57
C PHE A 39 2.39 4.99 -3.04
N VAL A 40 2.39 6.20 -3.59
CA VAL A 40 1.98 6.46 -4.97
C VAL A 40 3.22 6.53 -5.86
N GLY A 41 3.31 5.60 -6.82
CA GLY A 41 4.44 5.51 -7.73
C GLY A 41 4.54 6.65 -8.74
N ALA A 42 5.74 6.87 -9.27
CA ALA A 42 6.04 8.00 -10.13
C ALA A 42 5.71 7.79 -11.61
N LYS A 43 5.46 6.56 -12.05
CA LYS A 43 5.21 6.27 -13.47
C LYS A 43 3.92 6.92 -13.96
N VAL A 44 3.96 7.49 -15.16
CA VAL A 44 2.77 7.99 -15.84
C VAL A 44 2.11 6.83 -16.60
N ARG A 45 0.79 6.74 -16.51
CA ARG A 45 0.02 5.73 -17.24
C ARG A 45 -1.29 6.36 -17.73
N ASP A 46 -1.60 6.16 -19.00
CA ASP A 46 -2.83 6.71 -19.64
C ASP A 46 -2.98 8.22 -19.44
N GLY A 47 -1.85 8.94 -19.44
CA GLY A 47 -1.85 10.39 -19.26
C GLY A 47 -2.00 10.86 -17.81
N VAL A 48 -2.13 9.95 -16.86
CA VAL A 48 -2.27 10.29 -15.44
C VAL A 48 -0.89 10.21 -14.76
N ASP A 49 -0.49 11.28 -14.11
CA ASP A 49 0.79 11.36 -13.41
C ASP A 49 0.62 11.18 -11.89
N GLN A 50 1.74 11.20 -11.19
CA GLN A 50 1.80 11.02 -9.74
C GLN A 50 1.00 12.12 -9.00
N VAL A 51 1.09 13.35 -9.46
CA VAL A 51 0.40 14.48 -8.81
C VAL A 51 -1.12 14.29 -8.89
N GLU A 52 -1.62 13.93 -10.06
CA GLU A 52 -3.06 13.68 -10.25
C GLU A 52 -3.54 12.51 -9.40
N SER A 53 -2.77 11.42 -9.33
CA SER A 53 -3.10 10.27 -8.49
C SER A 53 -3.14 10.64 -7.00
N THR A 54 -2.17 11.44 -6.56
CA THR A 54 -2.11 11.92 -5.18
C THR A 54 -3.32 12.78 -4.84
N LEU A 55 -3.74 13.66 -5.76
CA LEU A 55 -4.93 14.49 -5.58
C LEU A 55 -6.20 13.65 -5.42
N VAL A 56 -6.35 12.58 -6.21
CA VAL A 56 -7.50 11.69 -6.08
C VAL A 56 -7.48 10.98 -4.73
N TRP A 57 -6.32 10.49 -4.29
CA TRP A 57 -6.18 9.88 -2.96
C TRP A 57 -6.49 10.87 -1.85
N ASP A 58 -6.10 12.14 -2.00
CA ASP A 58 -6.42 13.18 -1.01
C ASP A 58 -7.93 13.38 -0.86
N ILE A 59 -8.68 13.26 -1.96
CA ILE A 59 -10.14 13.30 -1.93
C ILE A 59 -10.69 12.08 -1.20
N TYR A 60 -10.21 10.88 -1.54
CA TYR A 60 -10.65 9.63 -0.90
C TYR A 60 -10.34 9.62 0.59
N LYS A 61 -9.22 10.22 0.99
CA LYS A 61 -8.78 10.28 2.39
C LYS A 61 -9.82 10.94 3.28
N ASN A 62 -10.62 11.87 2.76
CA ASN A 62 -11.69 12.52 3.53
C ASN A 62 -12.76 11.54 4.00
N TYR A 63 -12.85 10.38 3.37
CA TYR A 63 -13.83 9.34 3.69
C TYR A 63 -13.20 8.14 4.39
N LEU A 64 -11.93 8.24 4.76
CA LEU A 64 -11.17 7.19 5.42
C LEU A 64 -10.76 7.63 6.82
N SER A 65 -10.21 6.70 7.59
CA SER A 65 -9.67 6.98 8.92
C SER A 65 -8.54 8.02 8.85
N ASN A 66 -8.39 8.82 9.90
CA ASN A 66 -7.27 9.76 10.03
C ASN A 66 -5.90 9.09 10.15
N LYS A 67 -5.87 7.76 10.27
CA LYS A 67 -4.63 6.97 10.25
C LYS A 67 -3.99 6.92 8.87
N VAL A 68 -4.74 7.26 7.81
CA VAL A 68 -4.28 7.16 6.42
C VAL A 68 -3.41 8.35 6.05
N LYS A 69 -2.26 8.06 5.46
CA LYS A 69 -1.32 9.05 4.91
C LYS A 69 -1.02 8.71 3.45
N ILE A 70 -0.85 9.73 2.64
CA ILE A 70 -0.53 9.58 1.21
C ILE A 70 0.90 10.05 0.99
N GLN A 71 1.73 9.20 0.39
CA GLN A 71 3.13 9.53 0.17
C GLN A 71 3.53 9.23 -1.28
N PRO A 72 3.82 10.27 -2.08
CA PRO A 72 4.37 10.04 -3.42
C PRO A 72 5.82 9.58 -3.34
N VAL A 73 6.17 8.57 -4.13
CA VAL A 73 7.50 7.94 -4.09
C VAL A 73 7.93 7.52 -5.51
N ASN A 74 9.21 7.25 -5.69
CA ASN A 74 9.73 6.77 -6.97
C ASN A 74 9.46 5.28 -7.16
N SER A 75 9.68 4.48 -6.13
CA SER A 75 9.49 3.03 -6.18
C SER A 75 8.73 2.58 -4.94
N PRO A 76 7.42 2.29 -5.06
CA PRO A 76 6.61 1.88 -3.90
C PRO A 76 7.20 0.68 -3.15
N ILE A 77 7.57 -0.39 -3.85
CA ILE A 77 8.13 -1.59 -3.21
C ILE A 77 9.46 -1.28 -2.54
N GLY A 78 10.33 -0.53 -3.22
CA GLY A 78 11.62 -0.13 -2.66
C GLY A 78 11.47 0.72 -1.40
N ASP A 79 10.52 1.62 -1.39
CA ASP A 79 10.26 2.49 -0.24
C ASP A 79 9.63 1.72 0.94
N ILE A 80 8.78 0.73 0.67
CA ILE A 80 8.22 -0.14 1.71
C ILE A 80 9.34 -0.95 2.36
N ILE A 81 10.25 -1.50 1.57
CA ILE A 81 11.41 -2.24 2.08
C ILE A 81 12.28 -1.32 2.94
N ARG A 82 12.52 -0.09 2.48
CA ARG A 82 13.30 0.89 3.21
C ARG A 82 12.64 1.24 4.56
N LEU A 83 11.31 1.37 4.56
CA LEU A 83 10.55 1.59 5.79
C LEU A 83 10.77 0.46 6.79
N ALA A 84 10.69 -0.79 6.32
CA ALA A 84 10.90 -1.96 7.18
C ALA A 84 12.32 -1.99 7.75
N LYS A 85 13.33 -1.70 6.94
CA LYS A 85 14.73 -1.67 7.37
C LYS A 85 15.00 -0.57 8.40
N SER A 86 14.36 0.59 8.22
CA SER A 86 14.56 1.74 9.09
C SER A 86 13.83 1.60 10.43
N ASN A 87 12.84 0.72 10.50
CA ASN A 87 11.99 0.54 11.67
C ASN A 87 11.87 -0.96 12.02
N PRO A 88 12.98 -1.63 12.36
CA PRO A 88 12.96 -3.10 12.56
C PRO A 88 12.09 -3.55 13.73
N GLN A 89 11.80 -2.67 14.68
CA GLN A 89 10.92 -2.97 15.81
C GLN A 89 9.45 -2.87 15.48
N ASP A 90 9.09 -2.23 14.35
CA ASP A 90 7.71 -2.06 13.92
C ASP A 90 7.29 -3.22 13.00
N THR A 91 6.02 -3.54 13.00
CA THR A 91 5.46 -4.53 12.09
C THR A 91 4.92 -3.82 10.85
N ILE A 92 5.31 -4.27 9.68
CA ILE A 92 4.86 -3.71 8.41
C ILE A 92 3.91 -4.71 7.75
N TYR A 93 2.64 -4.32 7.60
CA TYR A 93 1.67 -5.08 6.81
C TYR A 93 1.77 -4.62 5.36
N PHE A 94 2.22 -5.52 4.50
CA PHE A 94 2.28 -5.24 3.07
C PHE A 94 0.90 -5.51 2.48
N VAL A 95 0.15 -4.45 2.22
CA VAL A 95 -1.23 -4.56 1.72
C VAL A 95 -1.22 -4.73 0.22
N ILE A 96 -1.98 -5.71 -0.25
CA ILE A 96 -2.09 -6.03 -1.67
C ILE A 96 -3.56 -6.19 -2.02
N GLY A 97 -3.98 -5.49 -3.07
CA GLY A 97 -5.31 -5.67 -3.63
C GLY A 97 -5.28 -6.67 -4.78
N TYR A 98 -6.26 -7.54 -4.83
CA TYR A 98 -6.45 -8.43 -5.96
C TYR A 98 -7.95 -8.63 -6.20
N ARG A 99 -8.28 -8.99 -7.44
CA ARG A 99 -9.67 -9.25 -7.83
C ARG A 99 -9.99 -10.72 -7.56
N GLU A 100 -11.03 -10.95 -6.77
CA GLU A 100 -11.44 -12.30 -6.42
C GLU A 100 -11.75 -13.13 -7.67
N GLY A 101 -11.25 -14.36 -7.71
CA GLY A 101 -11.45 -15.25 -8.85
C GLY A 101 -10.53 -15.00 -10.04
N ARG A 102 -9.59 -14.07 -9.92
CA ARG A 102 -8.63 -13.75 -11.00
C ARG A 102 -7.28 -14.38 -10.65
N GLN A 103 -6.99 -15.51 -11.31
CA GLN A 103 -5.73 -16.24 -11.11
C GLN A 103 -4.50 -15.37 -11.44
N ASP A 104 -4.60 -14.58 -12.49
CA ASP A 104 -3.51 -13.70 -12.92
C ASP A 104 -3.17 -12.65 -11.84
N ASP A 105 -4.15 -12.17 -11.09
CA ASP A 105 -3.92 -11.23 -10.00
C ASP A 105 -3.12 -11.90 -8.87
N LEU A 106 -3.45 -13.15 -8.53
CA LEU A 106 -2.75 -13.90 -7.50
C LEU A 106 -1.30 -14.20 -7.91
N GLU A 107 -1.07 -14.53 -9.16
CA GLU A 107 0.27 -14.77 -9.70
C GLU A 107 1.11 -13.49 -9.66
N ASP A 108 0.51 -12.34 -9.98
CA ASP A 108 1.17 -11.05 -9.91
C ASP A 108 1.56 -10.68 -8.48
N VAL A 109 0.67 -10.94 -7.52
CA VAL A 109 0.94 -10.75 -6.09
C VAL A 109 2.14 -11.59 -5.67
N SER A 110 2.14 -12.87 -6.01
CA SER A 110 3.24 -13.77 -5.67
C SER A 110 4.56 -13.29 -6.28
N SER A 111 4.54 -12.85 -7.53
CA SER A 111 5.71 -12.32 -8.22
C SER A 111 6.26 -11.05 -7.55
N ARG A 112 5.38 -10.14 -7.15
CA ARG A 112 5.78 -8.87 -6.54
C ARG A 112 6.34 -9.02 -5.14
N THR A 113 5.73 -9.89 -4.34
CA THR A 113 6.11 -10.05 -2.95
C THR A 113 7.29 -10.98 -2.76
N GLY A 114 7.42 -12.01 -3.62
CA GLY A 114 8.54 -12.94 -3.59
C GLY A 114 8.81 -13.45 -2.17
N ASN A 115 10.03 -13.23 -1.70
CA ASN A 115 10.48 -13.72 -0.39
C ASN A 115 10.53 -12.63 0.68
N LEU A 116 9.71 -11.58 0.55
CA LEU A 116 9.77 -10.44 1.48
C LEU A 116 9.58 -10.86 2.94
N GLU A 117 8.64 -11.77 3.23
CA GLU A 117 8.42 -12.25 4.59
C GLU A 117 9.61 -13.04 5.13
N GLU A 118 10.27 -13.81 4.28
CA GLU A 118 11.46 -14.57 4.65
C GLU A 118 12.67 -13.66 4.84
N LYS A 119 12.81 -12.66 3.97
CA LYS A 119 13.96 -11.77 3.97
C LYS A 119 13.90 -10.70 5.04
N TYR A 120 12.70 -10.22 5.36
CA TYR A 120 12.47 -9.16 6.34
C TYR A 120 11.43 -9.64 7.35
N SER A 121 11.87 -10.00 8.55
CA SER A 121 11.02 -10.62 9.56
C SER A 121 9.88 -9.73 10.05
N ASN A 122 10.00 -8.42 9.89
CA ASN A 122 8.97 -7.48 10.30
C ASN A 122 7.95 -7.13 9.20
N ILE A 123 8.02 -7.78 8.03
CA ILE A 123 7.04 -7.61 6.95
C ILE A 123 6.05 -8.77 6.98
N LYS A 124 4.75 -8.45 6.92
CA LYS A 124 3.64 -9.41 6.84
C LYS A 124 2.76 -9.05 5.64
N ILE A 125 2.47 -10.01 4.79
CA ILE A 125 1.69 -9.81 3.57
C ILE A 125 0.22 -10.19 3.80
#